data_a7e15751185f74771d68e95a6ec62833
#
_entry.id   a7e15751185f74771d68e95a6ec62833
#
_cell.length_a   1.000
_cell.length_b   1.000
_cell.length_c   1.000
_cell.angle_alpha   90.00
_cell.angle_beta   90.00
_cell.angle_gamma   90.00
#
_symmetry.space_group_name_H-M   'P 1'
#
loop_
_entity.id
_entity.type
_entity.pdbx_description
1 polymer ?
#
loop_
_entity_poly.entity_id
_entity_poly.type
_entity_poly.pdbx_seq_one_letter_code
_entity_poly.pdbx_strand_id
1 'polypeptide(L)'
;SEMCIRDSYTGYISLTNMNLFHWSNYEFIGLSNYSRALLKADSGFLGALFTTLLWTTLNMVIQVVVAYFIALGFQREDLKGKRVYKTLLMFPWAMPAYVSILLWRVGIYNTEFGLLNKILVALGFGKVNFLSTNVPAFLSCMTLNLWMALPFMIMMIDGALSSIDRSYYESAELDGAGFWSKNIHITVPAMKGIIAPAVIMTTFTTFKQFDIVYLLTMQKGAYSGATLQTIITYAQQNAFVSNNYGLSSAVSIIIFFLIMVFSLFTNRGVKEENYD
;
A
#
# COMPACT_ATOMS: atom_id res chain seq x y z
N SER A 1 23.79 -3.93 -16.02
CA SER A 1 24.25 -2.69 -16.71
C SER A 1 23.11 -1.81 -17.21
N GLU A 2 22.04 -2.33 -17.79
CA GLU A 2 20.91 -1.52 -18.31
C GLU A 2 20.15 -0.75 -17.23
N MET A 3 19.95 -1.32 -16.05
CA MET A 3 19.35 -0.60 -14.91
C MET A 3 20.18 0.62 -14.49
N CYS A 4 21.49 0.47 -14.39
CA CYS A 4 22.37 1.58 -14.02
C CYS A 4 22.34 2.71 -15.07
N ILE A 5 22.27 2.38 -16.36
CA ILE A 5 22.16 3.37 -17.44
C ILE A 5 20.86 4.14 -17.32
N ARG A 6 19.75 3.46 -17.13
CA ARG A 6 18.43 4.07 -16.96
C ARG A 6 18.38 4.98 -15.73
N ASP A 7 18.91 4.54 -14.60
CA ASP A 7 18.90 5.29 -13.36
C ASP A 7 19.82 6.53 -13.46
N SER A 8 20.99 6.40 -14.09
CA SER A 8 21.89 7.53 -14.36
C SER A 8 21.24 8.54 -15.31
N TYR A 9 20.53 8.07 -16.34
CA TYR A 9 19.82 8.93 -17.27
C TYR A 9 18.67 9.67 -16.60
N THR A 10 17.89 9.00 -15.74
CA THR A 10 16.84 9.65 -14.92
C THR A 10 17.45 10.70 -14.00
N GLY A 11 18.60 10.40 -13.37
CA GLY A 11 19.35 11.35 -12.55
C GLY A 11 19.80 12.58 -13.36
N TYR A 12 20.30 12.39 -14.57
CA TYR A 12 20.69 13.49 -15.45
C TYR A 12 19.50 14.35 -15.86
N ILE A 13 18.39 13.75 -16.34
CA ILE A 13 17.19 14.49 -16.76
C ILE A 13 16.60 15.28 -15.58
N SER A 14 16.68 14.78 -14.36
CA SER A 14 16.16 15.48 -13.17
C SER A 14 16.80 16.86 -12.95
N LEU A 15 17.99 17.08 -13.50
CA LEU A 15 18.75 18.33 -13.41
C LEU A 15 18.54 19.23 -14.64
N THR A 16 17.63 18.90 -15.54
CA THR A 16 17.37 19.61 -16.79
C THR A 16 15.93 20.14 -16.86
N ASN A 17 15.69 21.08 -17.76
CA ASN A 17 14.35 21.61 -18.08
C ASN A 17 13.63 20.78 -19.14
N MET A 18 14.00 19.51 -19.34
CA MET A 18 13.44 18.65 -20.36
C MET A 18 11.93 18.51 -20.25
N ASN A 19 11.25 18.90 -21.33
CA ASN A 19 9.79 18.80 -21.48
C ASN A 19 9.43 18.59 -22.96
N LEU A 20 8.16 18.55 -23.30
CA LEU A 20 7.71 18.36 -24.68
C LEU A 20 8.26 19.43 -25.64
N PHE A 21 8.38 20.67 -25.20
CA PHE A 21 8.85 21.79 -26.02
C PHE A 21 10.38 21.89 -26.11
N HIS A 22 11.08 21.32 -25.12
CA HIS A 22 12.55 21.26 -25.01
C HIS A 22 13.04 19.80 -25.02
N TRP A 23 12.58 19.02 -26.00
CA TRP A 23 12.92 17.60 -26.07
C TRP A 23 14.37 17.38 -26.55
N SER A 24 14.82 18.12 -27.57
CA SER A 24 16.16 18.03 -28.14
C SER A 24 17.11 19.16 -27.68
N ASN A 25 16.55 20.26 -27.21
CA ASN A 25 17.30 21.46 -26.79
C ASN A 25 17.06 21.80 -25.32
N TYR A 26 17.15 20.78 -24.45
CA TYR A 26 17.04 21.00 -23.02
C TYR A 26 18.36 21.53 -22.43
N GLU A 27 18.22 22.37 -21.42
CA GLU A 27 19.31 22.98 -20.70
C GLU A 27 19.48 22.42 -19.31
N PHE A 28 20.71 22.47 -18.79
CA PHE A 28 21.00 22.08 -17.42
C PHE A 28 20.57 23.22 -16.47
N ILE A 29 19.61 22.94 -15.57
CA ILE A 29 19.05 23.90 -14.61
C ILE A 29 19.40 23.56 -13.14
N GLY A 30 20.29 22.59 -12.93
CA GLY A 30 20.73 22.17 -11.61
C GLY A 30 19.57 21.67 -10.75
N LEU A 31 19.49 22.11 -9.50
CA LEU A 31 18.50 21.65 -8.53
C LEU A 31 17.13 22.37 -8.61
N SER A 32 16.87 23.12 -9.67
CA SER A 32 15.64 23.91 -9.80
C SER A 32 14.36 23.04 -9.74
N ASN A 33 14.37 21.84 -10.34
CA ASN A 33 13.24 20.90 -10.25
C ASN A 33 12.99 20.42 -8.83
N TYR A 34 14.04 20.16 -8.07
CA TYR A 34 13.94 19.75 -6.65
C TYR A 34 13.39 20.88 -5.78
N SER A 35 13.90 22.10 -5.97
CA SER A 35 13.38 23.29 -5.31
C SER A 35 11.89 23.50 -5.65
N ARG A 36 11.52 23.34 -6.92
CA ARG A 36 10.12 23.45 -7.36
C ARG A 36 9.22 22.40 -6.73
N ALA A 37 9.68 21.14 -6.63
CA ALA A 37 8.89 20.08 -5.99
C ALA A 37 8.74 20.29 -4.48
N LEU A 38 9.82 20.62 -3.77
CA LEU A 38 9.86 20.63 -2.32
C LEU A 38 9.45 21.96 -1.68
N LEU A 39 9.79 23.10 -2.31
CA LEU A 39 9.64 24.42 -1.70
C LEU A 39 8.44 25.22 -2.22
N LYS A 40 7.92 24.91 -3.41
CA LYS A 40 6.71 25.59 -3.89
C LYS A 40 5.48 24.95 -3.31
N ALA A 41 4.75 25.69 -2.47
CA ALA A 41 3.51 25.24 -1.84
C ALA A 41 2.44 24.80 -2.86
N ASP A 42 2.39 25.45 -4.01
CA ASP A 42 1.44 25.15 -5.10
C ASP A 42 1.84 23.95 -5.97
N SER A 43 2.98 23.29 -5.68
CA SER A 43 3.45 22.16 -6.50
C SER A 43 2.55 20.93 -6.41
N GLY A 44 1.73 20.79 -5.35
CA GLY A 44 0.94 19.59 -5.06
C GLY A 44 1.77 18.39 -4.56
N PHE A 45 3.09 18.47 -4.60
CA PHE A 45 3.98 17.39 -4.19
C PHE A 45 3.85 17.02 -2.71
N LEU A 46 3.83 18.02 -1.81
CA LEU A 46 3.70 17.79 -0.37
C LEU A 46 2.35 17.15 -0.02
N GLY A 47 1.28 17.56 -0.70
CA GLY A 47 -0.04 16.93 -0.57
C GLY A 47 -0.03 15.46 -1.02
N ALA A 48 0.61 15.18 -2.15
CA ALA A 48 0.76 13.82 -2.66
C ALA A 48 1.65 12.96 -1.73
N LEU A 49 2.70 13.53 -1.16
CA LEU A 49 3.56 12.86 -0.18
C LEU A 49 2.77 12.54 1.11
N PHE A 50 2.04 13.51 1.66
CA PHE A 50 1.20 13.30 2.84
C PHE A 50 0.15 12.21 2.60
N THR A 51 -0.55 12.27 1.45
CA THR A 51 -1.51 11.23 1.06
C THR A 51 -0.86 9.85 0.96
N THR A 52 0.37 9.77 0.43
CA THR A 52 1.09 8.49 0.32
C THR A 52 1.50 7.95 1.68
N LEU A 53 1.98 8.80 2.58
CA LEU A 53 2.33 8.39 3.94
C LEU A 53 1.10 7.92 4.71
N LEU A 54 -0.01 8.67 4.63
CA LEU A 54 -1.27 8.29 5.24
C LEU A 54 -1.80 6.97 4.66
N TRP A 55 -1.78 6.83 3.32
CA TRP A 55 -2.13 5.62 2.60
C TRP A 55 -1.35 4.41 3.08
N THR A 56 -0.03 4.52 3.12
CA THR A 56 0.85 3.42 3.50
C THR A 56 0.65 3.03 4.95
N THR A 57 0.63 4.00 5.86
CA THR A 57 0.49 3.76 7.30
C THR A 57 -0.86 3.13 7.62
N LEU A 58 -1.97 3.68 7.13
CA LEU A 58 -3.30 3.14 7.41
C LEU A 58 -3.48 1.74 6.83
N ASN A 59 -3.07 1.52 5.58
CA ASN A 59 -3.15 0.18 4.98
C ASN A 59 -2.34 -0.83 5.79
N MET A 60 -1.10 -0.51 6.18
CA MET A 60 -0.25 -1.43 6.93
C MET A 60 -0.80 -1.74 8.30
N VAL A 61 -1.22 -0.72 9.07
CA VAL A 61 -1.79 -0.93 10.40
C VAL A 61 -3.04 -1.79 10.33
N ILE A 62 -3.99 -1.44 9.46
CA ILE A 62 -5.25 -2.20 9.34
C ILE A 62 -4.98 -3.62 8.84
N GLN A 63 -4.10 -3.78 7.84
CA GLN A 63 -3.75 -5.08 7.27
C GLN A 63 -3.13 -6.00 8.31
N VAL A 64 -2.15 -5.54 9.08
CA VAL A 64 -1.49 -6.36 10.12
C VAL A 64 -2.47 -6.70 11.24
N VAL A 65 -3.24 -5.73 11.73
CA VAL A 65 -4.22 -5.96 12.81
C VAL A 65 -5.30 -6.93 12.38
N VAL A 66 -5.91 -6.73 11.22
CA VAL A 66 -6.99 -7.62 10.73
C VAL A 66 -6.43 -9.01 10.42
N ALA A 67 -5.28 -9.10 9.77
CA ALA A 67 -4.64 -10.37 9.47
C ALA A 67 -4.27 -11.14 10.76
N TYR A 68 -3.83 -10.46 11.80
CA TYR A 68 -3.52 -11.04 13.10
C TYR A 68 -4.75 -11.72 13.72
N PHE A 69 -5.88 -11.01 13.81
CA PHE A 69 -7.09 -11.59 14.40
C PHE A 69 -7.66 -12.74 13.57
N ILE A 70 -7.59 -12.68 12.24
CA ILE A 70 -8.02 -13.78 11.38
C ILE A 70 -7.08 -15.00 11.56
N ALA A 71 -5.77 -14.78 11.61
CA ALA A 71 -4.79 -15.84 11.82
C ALA A 71 -4.95 -16.50 13.21
N LEU A 72 -5.21 -15.72 14.27
CA LEU A 72 -5.58 -16.29 15.58
C LEU A 72 -6.82 -17.17 15.50
N GLY A 73 -7.82 -16.78 14.70
CA GLY A 73 -8.99 -17.62 14.44
C GLY A 73 -8.63 -18.96 13.79
N PHE A 74 -7.62 -19.00 12.91
CA PHE A 74 -7.14 -20.24 12.29
C PHE A 74 -6.34 -21.16 13.23
N GLN A 75 -5.79 -20.63 14.31
CA GLN A 75 -5.09 -21.44 15.32
C GLN A 75 -6.06 -22.24 16.21
N ARG A 76 -7.34 -21.88 16.25
CA ARG A 76 -8.34 -22.59 17.06
C ARG A 76 -8.51 -24.04 16.62
N GLU A 77 -8.47 -24.99 17.55
CA GLU A 77 -8.56 -26.42 17.26
C GLU A 77 -9.95 -26.87 16.80
N ASP A 78 -11.00 -26.18 17.27
CA ASP A 78 -12.41 -26.45 16.96
C ASP A 78 -12.82 -26.05 15.53
N LEU A 79 -12.01 -25.25 14.82
CA LEU A 79 -12.31 -24.80 13.47
C LEU A 79 -12.15 -25.94 12.45
N LYS A 80 -13.26 -26.51 12.00
CA LYS A 80 -13.27 -27.53 10.94
C LYS A 80 -13.10 -26.90 9.56
N GLY A 81 -12.38 -27.59 8.67
CA GLY A 81 -12.23 -27.11 7.28
C GLY A 81 -11.22 -25.97 7.07
N LYS A 82 -10.30 -25.74 7.99
CA LYS A 82 -9.26 -24.69 7.92
C LYS A 82 -8.57 -24.59 6.54
N ARG A 83 -8.27 -25.76 5.93
CA ARG A 83 -7.61 -25.83 4.62
C ARG A 83 -8.45 -25.19 3.52
N VAL A 84 -9.77 -25.40 3.54
CA VAL A 84 -10.70 -24.81 2.55
C VAL A 84 -10.75 -23.28 2.71
N TYR A 85 -10.92 -22.80 3.95
CA TYR A 85 -10.93 -21.36 4.22
C TYR A 85 -9.63 -20.67 3.81
N LYS A 86 -8.47 -21.26 4.13
CA LYS A 86 -7.17 -20.75 3.71
C LYS A 86 -7.03 -20.69 2.19
N THR A 87 -7.49 -21.73 1.48
CA THR A 87 -7.48 -21.76 0.01
C THR A 87 -8.38 -20.67 -0.59
N LEU A 88 -9.61 -20.52 -0.07
CA LEU A 88 -10.54 -19.49 -0.55
C LEU A 88 -10.03 -18.09 -0.29
N LEU A 89 -9.40 -17.86 0.86
CA LEU A 89 -8.78 -16.57 1.17
C LEU A 89 -7.64 -16.19 0.24
N MET A 90 -6.92 -17.15 -0.34
CA MET A 90 -5.83 -16.85 -1.28
C MET A 90 -6.33 -16.37 -2.66
N PHE A 91 -7.61 -16.55 -2.97
CA PHE A 91 -8.17 -16.20 -4.27
C PHE A 91 -7.96 -14.72 -4.66
N PRO A 92 -8.24 -13.71 -3.79
CA PRO A 92 -8.00 -12.31 -4.12
C PRO A 92 -6.54 -12.00 -4.47
N TRP A 93 -5.62 -12.59 -3.72
CA TRP A 93 -4.19 -12.40 -3.93
C TRP A 93 -3.67 -13.06 -5.22
N ALA A 94 -4.27 -14.16 -5.61
CA ALA A 94 -3.90 -14.89 -6.84
C ALA A 94 -4.43 -14.22 -8.12
N MET A 95 -5.40 -13.31 -8.02
CA MET A 95 -5.96 -12.62 -9.18
C MET A 95 -5.00 -11.52 -9.69
N PRO A 96 -4.90 -11.32 -11.01
CA PRO A 96 -4.19 -10.17 -11.55
C PRO A 96 -4.79 -8.86 -11.03
N ALA A 97 -3.94 -7.96 -10.52
CA ALA A 97 -4.37 -6.71 -9.89
C ALA A 97 -5.30 -5.88 -10.79
N TYR A 98 -4.94 -5.74 -12.07
CA TYR A 98 -5.75 -5.02 -13.07
C TYR A 98 -7.19 -5.55 -13.17
N VAL A 99 -7.35 -6.88 -13.21
CA VAL A 99 -8.67 -7.52 -13.30
C VAL A 99 -9.48 -7.23 -12.03
N SER A 100 -8.87 -7.40 -10.86
CA SER A 100 -9.50 -7.10 -9.57
C SER A 100 -9.96 -5.65 -9.49
N ILE A 101 -9.11 -4.70 -9.88
CA ILE A 101 -9.44 -3.27 -9.84
C ILE A 101 -10.63 -2.95 -10.75
N LEU A 102 -10.65 -3.47 -11.98
CA LEU A 102 -11.77 -3.25 -12.90
C LEU A 102 -13.07 -3.90 -12.41
N LEU A 103 -13.00 -5.13 -11.86
CA LEU A 103 -14.18 -5.77 -11.26
C LEU A 103 -14.75 -4.96 -10.11
N TRP A 104 -13.92 -4.41 -9.25
CA TRP A 104 -14.38 -3.56 -8.15
C TRP A 104 -14.95 -2.23 -8.65
N ARG A 105 -14.28 -1.59 -9.59
CA ARG A 105 -14.74 -0.32 -10.17
C ARG A 105 -16.10 -0.44 -10.84
N VAL A 106 -16.29 -1.46 -11.68
CA VAL A 106 -17.50 -1.65 -12.47
C VAL A 106 -18.54 -2.44 -11.68
N GLY A 107 -18.16 -3.53 -11.04
CA GLY A 107 -19.10 -4.46 -10.39
C GLY A 107 -19.50 -4.03 -8.97
N ILE A 108 -18.63 -3.36 -8.23
CA ILE A 108 -18.87 -3.06 -6.81
C ILE A 108 -19.17 -1.57 -6.58
N TYR A 109 -18.31 -0.66 -7.08
CA TYR A 109 -18.41 0.78 -6.81
C TYR A 109 -19.28 1.56 -7.81
N ASN A 110 -19.76 0.95 -8.87
CA ASN A 110 -20.60 1.65 -9.84
C ASN A 110 -21.86 2.20 -9.19
N THR A 111 -22.19 3.46 -9.50
CA THR A 111 -23.33 4.16 -8.88
C THR A 111 -24.68 3.56 -9.28
N GLU A 112 -24.81 3.07 -10.54
CA GLU A 112 -26.10 2.61 -11.06
C GLU A 112 -26.36 1.13 -10.77
N PHE A 113 -25.39 0.26 -11.03
CA PHE A 113 -25.56 -1.19 -10.96
C PHE A 113 -24.57 -1.91 -10.06
N GLY A 114 -23.70 -1.17 -9.38
CA GLY A 114 -22.69 -1.75 -8.46
C GLY A 114 -23.32 -2.48 -7.27
N LEU A 115 -22.68 -3.55 -6.84
CA LEU A 115 -23.16 -4.43 -5.77
C LEU A 115 -23.44 -3.65 -4.47
N LEU A 116 -22.52 -2.75 -4.07
CA LEU A 116 -22.71 -1.97 -2.83
C LEU A 116 -23.94 -1.07 -2.90
N ASN A 117 -24.19 -0.41 -4.05
CA ASN A 117 -25.39 0.41 -4.20
C ASN A 117 -26.67 -0.42 -4.24
N LYS A 118 -26.64 -1.62 -4.82
CA LYS A 118 -27.79 -2.54 -4.75
C LYS A 118 -28.13 -2.93 -3.31
N ILE A 119 -27.10 -3.22 -2.51
CA ILE A 119 -27.29 -3.54 -1.08
C ILE A 119 -27.81 -2.32 -0.32
N LEU A 120 -27.23 -1.12 -0.53
CA LEU A 120 -27.68 0.11 0.14
C LEU A 120 -29.15 0.41 -0.17
N VAL A 121 -29.54 0.33 -1.43
CA VAL A 121 -30.93 0.57 -1.86
C VAL A 121 -31.87 -0.49 -1.25
N ALA A 122 -31.47 -1.76 -1.22
CA ALA A 122 -32.27 -2.83 -0.59
C ALA A 122 -32.45 -2.62 0.93
N LEU A 123 -31.50 -1.93 1.57
CA LEU A 123 -31.57 -1.56 3.00
C LEU A 123 -32.30 -0.23 3.23
N GLY A 124 -32.85 0.40 2.19
CA GLY A 124 -33.58 1.68 2.27
C GLY A 124 -32.71 2.95 2.22
N PHE A 125 -31.40 2.81 1.94
CA PHE A 125 -30.50 3.96 1.77
C PHE A 125 -30.51 4.43 0.31
N GLY A 126 -30.10 5.71 0.09
CA GLY A 126 -29.89 6.26 -1.25
C GLY A 126 -28.64 5.72 -1.93
N LYS A 127 -28.56 5.91 -3.26
CA LYS A 127 -27.34 5.61 -4.02
C LYS A 127 -26.18 6.51 -3.59
N VAL A 128 -25.00 5.96 -3.46
CA VAL A 128 -23.76 6.66 -3.09
C VAL A 128 -22.74 6.56 -4.21
N ASN A 129 -22.13 7.68 -4.58
CA ASN A 129 -20.99 7.67 -5.49
C ASN A 129 -19.69 7.55 -4.66
N PHE A 130 -19.17 6.33 -4.57
CA PHE A 130 -17.98 6.00 -3.79
C PHE A 130 -16.69 6.66 -4.29
N LEU A 131 -16.68 7.18 -5.50
CA LEU A 131 -15.50 7.78 -6.16
C LEU A 131 -15.68 9.28 -6.42
N SER A 132 -16.69 9.94 -5.84
CA SER A 132 -17.04 11.33 -6.14
C SER A 132 -16.08 12.36 -5.57
N THR A 133 -15.54 12.10 -4.38
CA THR A 133 -14.64 13.02 -3.66
C THR A 133 -13.45 12.27 -3.06
N ASN A 134 -12.44 13.01 -2.60
CA ASN A 134 -11.16 12.41 -2.15
C ASN A 134 -11.32 11.42 -1.01
N VAL A 135 -12.16 11.70 0.00
CA VAL A 135 -12.30 10.81 1.16
C VAL A 135 -12.98 9.49 0.80
N PRO A 136 -14.17 9.45 0.18
CA PRO A 136 -14.76 8.20 -0.28
C PRO A 136 -13.87 7.43 -1.26
N ALA A 137 -13.19 8.12 -2.18
CA ALA A 137 -12.27 7.48 -3.12
C ALA A 137 -11.07 6.85 -2.39
N PHE A 138 -10.50 7.54 -1.40
CA PHE A 138 -9.42 7.01 -0.57
C PHE A 138 -9.85 5.73 0.18
N LEU A 139 -11.02 5.76 0.82
CA LEU A 139 -11.57 4.60 1.53
C LEU A 139 -11.87 3.44 0.58
N SER A 140 -12.41 3.74 -0.61
CA SER A 140 -12.67 2.73 -1.65
C SER A 140 -11.38 2.08 -2.15
N CYS A 141 -10.35 2.88 -2.44
CA CYS A 141 -9.03 2.38 -2.81
C CYS A 141 -8.43 1.52 -1.68
N MET A 142 -8.55 1.97 -0.43
CA MET A 142 -8.04 1.27 0.74
C MET A 142 -8.75 -0.08 0.95
N THR A 143 -10.07 -0.13 0.82
CA THR A 143 -10.84 -1.37 0.95
C THR A 143 -10.44 -2.39 -0.11
N LEU A 144 -10.25 -1.94 -1.36
CA LEU A 144 -9.76 -2.82 -2.43
C LEU A 144 -8.34 -3.31 -2.15
N ASN A 145 -7.43 -2.43 -1.73
CA ASN A 145 -6.06 -2.81 -1.41
C ASN A 145 -6.02 -3.84 -0.28
N LEU A 146 -6.79 -3.63 0.79
CA LEU A 146 -6.91 -4.59 1.89
C LEU A 146 -7.43 -5.93 1.40
N TRP A 147 -8.48 -5.95 0.59
CA TRP A 147 -9.02 -7.19 0.04
C TRP A 147 -7.99 -7.99 -0.77
N MET A 148 -7.13 -7.32 -1.53
CA MET A 148 -6.08 -7.97 -2.32
C MET A 148 -4.87 -8.40 -1.48
N ALA A 149 -4.48 -7.61 -0.48
CA ALA A 149 -3.24 -7.78 0.26
C ALA A 149 -3.37 -8.61 1.54
N LEU A 150 -4.56 -8.61 2.16
CA LEU A 150 -4.84 -9.34 3.42
C LEU A 150 -4.48 -10.83 3.35
N PRO A 151 -4.81 -11.59 2.29
CA PRO A 151 -4.51 -13.02 2.25
C PRO A 151 -3.03 -13.34 2.47
N PHE A 152 -2.15 -12.61 1.85
CA PHE A 152 -0.70 -12.79 2.01
C PHE A 152 -0.28 -12.56 3.48
N MET A 153 -0.72 -11.46 4.09
CA MET A 153 -0.37 -11.14 5.47
C MET A 153 -0.96 -12.16 6.47
N ILE A 154 -2.19 -12.61 6.24
CA ILE A 154 -2.82 -13.66 7.06
C ILE A 154 -1.97 -14.94 7.04
N MET A 155 -1.53 -15.37 5.87
CA MET A 155 -0.72 -16.59 5.75
C MET A 155 0.66 -16.44 6.40
N MET A 156 1.28 -15.26 6.30
CA MET A 156 2.55 -14.98 6.97
C MET A 156 2.41 -15.01 8.49
N ILE A 157 1.39 -14.38 9.02
CA ILE A 157 1.12 -14.37 10.47
C ILE A 157 0.70 -15.76 10.96
N ASP A 158 -0.15 -16.48 10.23
CA ASP A 158 -0.55 -17.84 10.58
C ASP A 158 0.65 -18.81 10.63
N GLY A 159 1.59 -18.66 9.69
CA GLY A 159 2.86 -19.40 9.71
C GLY A 159 3.72 -19.07 10.93
N ALA A 160 3.84 -17.77 11.25
CA ALA A 160 4.58 -17.31 12.42
C ALA A 160 3.96 -17.81 13.73
N LEU A 161 2.63 -17.75 13.86
CA LEU A 161 1.91 -18.29 15.03
C LEU A 161 2.11 -19.80 15.18
N SER A 162 2.12 -20.53 14.07
CA SER A 162 2.33 -21.98 14.07
C SER A 162 3.75 -22.40 14.44
N SER A 163 4.72 -21.48 14.42
CA SER A 163 6.11 -21.76 14.82
C SER A 163 6.40 -21.53 16.29
N ILE A 164 5.46 -20.94 17.04
CA ILE A 164 5.63 -20.68 18.48
C ILE A 164 5.37 -21.99 19.24
N ASP A 165 6.32 -22.36 20.12
CA ASP A 165 6.20 -23.58 20.93
C ASP A 165 5.00 -23.46 21.91
N ARG A 166 4.20 -24.50 21.94
CA ARG A 166 3.00 -24.56 22.77
C ARG A 166 3.31 -24.52 24.26
N SER A 167 4.49 -24.97 24.67
CA SER A 167 4.93 -24.96 26.07
C SER A 167 4.91 -23.58 26.71
N TYR A 168 5.15 -22.51 25.93
CA TYR A 168 5.05 -21.14 26.44
C TYR A 168 3.63 -20.77 26.85
N TYR A 169 2.64 -21.22 26.08
CA TYR A 169 1.24 -20.96 26.40
C TYR A 169 0.74 -21.80 27.58
N GLU A 170 1.18 -23.06 27.67
CA GLU A 170 0.85 -23.96 28.77
C GLU A 170 1.42 -23.46 30.10
N SER A 171 2.69 -23.02 30.12
CA SER A 171 3.29 -22.42 31.31
C SER A 171 2.57 -21.14 31.75
N ALA A 172 2.23 -20.26 30.80
CA ALA A 172 1.49 -19.03 31.09
C ALA A 172 0.06 -19.30 31.62
N GLU A 173 -0.58 -20.40 31.19
CA GLU A 173 -1.88 -20.82 31.72
C GLU A 173 -1.79 -21.26 33.18
N LEU A 174 -0.72 -21.98 33.56
CA LEU A 174 -0.48 -22.34 34.94
C LEU A 174 -0.27 -21.13 35.85
N ASP A 175 0.34 -20.06 35.29
CA ASP A 175 0.52 -18.76 35.97
C ASP A 175 -0.77 -17.90 35.97
N GLY A 176 -1.87 -18.38 35.39
CA GLY A 176 -3.15 -17.66 35.35
C GLY A 176 -3.23 -16.56 34.30
N ALA A 177 -2.32 -16.55 33.31
CA ALA A 177 -2.32 -15.53 32.26
C ALA A 177 -3.55 -15.63 31.35
N GLY A 178 -4.32 -14.52 31.28
CA GLY A 178 -5.47 -14.41 30.39
C GLY A 178 -5.08 -14.23 28.91
N PHE A 179 -6.10 -14.26 28.03
CA PHE A 179 -5.92 -14.14 26.57
C PHE A 179 -5.07 -12.94 26.17
N TRP A 180 -5.35 -11.75 26.65
CA TRP A 180 -4.60 -10.53 26.28
C TRP A 180 -3.17 -10.57 26.80
N SER A 181 -2.95 -11.10 28.01
CA SER A 181 -1.60 -11.22 28.58
C SER A 181 -0.74 -12.14 27.72
N LYS A 182 -1.23 -13.32 27.33
CA LYS A 182 -0.54 -14.24 26.44
C LYS A 182 -0.23 -13.61 25.07
N ASN A 183 -1.17 -12.87 24.50
CA ASN A 183 -0.95 -12.21 23.21
C ASN A 183 0.12 -11.12 23.28
N ILE A 184 0.10 -10.26 24.28
CA ILE A 184 1.03 -9.11 24.39
C ILE A 184 2.43 -9.56 24.80
N HIS A 185 2.56 -10.54 25.71
CA HIS A 185 3.85 -10.89 26.29
C HIS A 185 4.52 -12.13 25.66
N ILE A 186 3.76 -12.97 24.96
CA ILE A 186 4.29 -14.17 24.31
C ILE A 186 4.13 -14.08 22.79
N THR A 187 2.89 -13.98 22.30
CA THR A 187 2.59 -14.13 20.89
C THR A 187 3.22 -13.01 20.04
N VAL A 188 2.94 -11.76 20.36
CA VAL A 188 3.43 -10.61 19.58
C VAL A 188 4.96 -10.51 19.59
N PRO A 189 5.64 -10.61 20.74
CA PRO A 189 7.12 -10.62 20.76
C PRO A 189 7.73 -11.78 19.97
N ALA A 190 7.22 -13.01 20.14
CA ALA A 190 7.76 -14.20 19.48
C ALA A 190 7.59 -14.15 17.94
N MET A 191 6.48 -13.62 17.43
CA MET A 191 6.24 -13.55 15.99
C MET A 191 6.91 -12.35 15.31
N LYS A 192 7.27 -11.30 16.05
CA LYS A 192 7.75 -10.02 15.51
C LYS A 192 8.92 -10.18 14.54
N GLY A 193 9.96 -10.92 14.94
CA GLY A 193 11.12 -11.18 14.09
C GLY A 193 10.79 -11.95 12.82
N ILE A 194 9.82 -12.88 12.89
CA ILE A 194 9.42 -13.73 11.77
C ILE A 194 8.63 -12.94 10.72
N ILE A 195 7.72 -12.05 11.15
CA ILE A 195 6.88 -11.28 10.23
C ILE A 195 7.53 -9.99 9.75
N ALA A 196 8.58 -9.48 10.42
CA ALA A 196 9.21 -8.21 10.10
C ALA A 196 9.62 -8.08 8.62
N PRO A 197 10.27 -9.07 7.98
CA PRO A 197 10.62 -8.98 6.56
C PRO A 197 9.39 -8.84 5.66
N ALA A 198 8.29 -9.55 5.96
CA ALA A 198 7.05 -9.48 5.20
C ALA A 198 6.37 -8.11 5.36
N VAL A 199 6.34 -7.55 6.57
CA VAL A 199 5.80 -6.21 6.85
C VAL A 199 6.61 -5.15 6.12
N ILE A 200 7.95 -5.22 6.17
CA ILE A 200 8.83 -4.27 5.47
C ILE A 200 8.59 -4.33 3.96
N MET A 201 8.60 -5.53 3.37
CA MET A 201 8.39 -5.72 1.94
C MET A 201 7.01 -5.20 1.49
N THR A 202 5.96 -5.51 2.26
CA THR A 202 4.59 -5.04 1.98
C THR A 202 4.49 -3.52 2.13
N THR A 203 5.18 -2.92 3.10
CA THR A 203 5.23 -1.46 3.25
C THR A 203 5.82 -0.79 2.01
N PHE A 204 6.93 -1.31 1.46
CA PHE A 204 7.52 -0.80 0.22
C PHE A 204 6.58 -0.94 -0.98
N THR A 205 5.91 -2.07 -1.13
CA THR A 205 4.98 -2.30 -2.24
C THR A 205 3.75 -1.39 -2.12
N THR A 206 3.21 -1.19 -0.92
CA THR A 206 2.08 -0.29 -0.65
C THR A 206 2.46 1.18 -0.86
N PHE A 207 3.66 1.60 -0.46
CA PHE A 207 4.17 2.95 -0.70
C PHE A 207 4.27 3.29 -2.19
N LYS A 208 4.70 2.32 -3.01
CA LYS A 208 4.82 2.45 -4.48
C LYS A 208 3.52 2.14 -5.23
N GLN A 209 2.41 1.92 -4.54
CA GLN A 209 1.17 1.51 -5.17
C GLN A 209 0.66 2.58 -6.16
N PHE A 210 0.59 2.19 -7.42
CA PHE A 210 0.13 3.03 -8.53
C PHE A 210 -1.24 2.60 -9.04
N ASP A 211 -1.38 1.31 -9.35
CA ASP A 211 -2.49 0.77 -10.14
C ASP A 211 -3.86 1.04 -9.52
N ILE A 212 -4.01 0.81 -8.21
CA ILE A 212 -5.29 0.96 -7.51
C ILE A 212 -5.79 2.42 -7.61
N VAL A 213 -4.94 3.37 -7.22
CA VAL A 213 -5.32 4.78 -7.23
C VAL A 213 -5.57 5.26 -8.66
N TYR A 214 -4.68 4.94 -9.59
CA TYR A 214 -4.79 5.38 -10.98
C TYR A 214 -6.02 4.80 -11.68
N LEU A 215 -6.22 3.49 -11.61
CA LEU A 215 -7.30 2.82 -12.34
C LEU A 215 -8.69 3.09 -11.74
N LEU A 216 -8.79 3.29 -10.42
CA LEU A 216 -10.06 3.63 -9.79
C LEU A 216 -10.43 5.10 -9.97
N THR A 217 -9.48 6.04 -9.90
CA THR A 217 -9.81 7.46 -9.77
C THR A 217 -9.37 8.33 -10.94
N MET A 218 -8.27 8.01 -11.62
CA MET A 218 -7.64 8.90 -12.61
C MET A 218 -7.80 8.44 -14.06
N GLN A 219 -8.10 7.17 -14.32
CA GLN A 219 -8.25 6.69 -15.69
C GLN A 219 -9.42 7.36 -16.38
N LYS A 220 -9.23 7.78 -17.64
CA LYS A 220 -10.30 8.34 -18.50
C LYS A 220 -11.53 7.42 -18.50
N GLY A 221 -12.72 7.99 -18.28
CA GLY A 221 -13.96 7.23 -18.11
C GLY A 221 -14.22 6.75 -16.68
N ALA A 222 -13.35 7.01 -15.70
CA ALA A 222 -13.72 6.95 -14.31
C ALA A 222 -14.68 8.12 -14.03
N TYR A 223 -15.90 7.82 -13.58
CA TYR A 223 -16.83 8.81 -13.06
C TYR A 223 -16.38 9.28 -11.66
N SER A 224 -15.12 9.69 -11.58
CA SER A 224 -14.51 10.13 -10.33
C SER A 224 -14.33 11.64 -10.38
N GLY A 225 -14.99 12.36 -9.49
CA GLY A 225 -14.69 13.74 -9.18
C GLY A 225 -13.50 13.89 -8.23
N ALA A 226 -12.92 12.77 -7.78
CA ALA A 226 -11.81 12.76 -6.84
C ALA A 226 -10.49 13.10 -7.53
N THR A 227 -9.70 13.94 -6.87
CA THR A 227 -8.33 14.28 -7.25
C THR A 227 -7.31 13.59 -6.34
N LEU A 228 -7.62 12.35 -5.92
CA LEU A 228 -6.75 11.58 -5.04
C LEU A 228 -5.42 11.35 -5.72
N GLN A 229 -4.35 11.88 -5.13
CA GLN A 229 -3.02 11.85 -5.74
C GLN A 229 -2.00 11.31 -4.73
N THR A 230 -1.33 10.22 -5.10
CA THR A 230 -0.14 9.72 -4.42
C THR A 230 1.11 10.24 -5.10
N ILE A 231 2.26 10.10 -4.45
CA ILE A 231 3.53 10.58 -5.01
C ILE A 231 3.89 9.91 -6.35
N ILE A 232 3.50 8.64 -6.53
CA ILE A 232 3.71 7.91 -7.79
C ILE A 232 2.77 8.41 -8.89
N THR A 233 1.47 8.61 -8.56
CA THR A 233 0.51 9.17 -9.54
C THR A 233 0.83 10.63 -9.87
N TYR A 234 1.40 11.38 -8.92
CA TYR A 234 1.91 12.73 -9.16
C TYR A 234 3.08 12.73 -10.17
N ALA A 235 4.06 11.84 -9.98
CA ALA A 235 5.17 11.68 -10.91
C ALA A 235 4.66 11.29 -12.33
N GLN A 236 3.74 10.32 -12.40
CA GLN A 236 3.13 9.88 -13.65
C GLN A 236 2.37 11.02 -14.36
N GLN A 237 1.60 11.81 -13.64
CA GLN A 237 0.84 12.93 -14.20
C GLN A 237 1.79 14.00 -14.75
N ASN A 238 2.87 14.33 -14.05
CA ASN A 238 3.88 15.27 -14.54
C ASN A 238 4.57 14.75 -15.80
N ALA A 239 4.90 13.45 -15.87
CA ALA A 239 5.57 12.87 -17.04
C ALA A 239 4.65 12.79 -18.26
N PHE A 240 3.42 12.27 -18.11
CA PHE A 240 2.58 11.84 -19.24
C PHE A 240 1.40 12.76 -19.54
N VAL A 241 0.99 13.60 -18.59
CA VAL A 241 -0.09 14.58 -18.81
C VAL A 241 0.49 15.97 -19.01
N SER A 242 1.39 16.41 -18.11
CA SER A 242 2.03 17.72 -18.19
C SER A 242 3.29 17.72 -19.09
N ASN A 243 3.75 16.56 -19.54
CA ASN A 243 4.94 16.37 -20.35
C ASN A 243 6.20 17.05 -19.77
N ASN A 244 6.30 17.12 -18.44
CA ASN A 244 7.43 17.72 -17.72
C ASN A 244 8.35 16.62 -17.19
N TYR A 245 9.23 16.16 -18.06
CA TYR A 245 10.10 15.01 -17.77
C TYR A 245 11.17 15.34 -16.73
N GLY A 246 11.71 16.56 -16.74
CA GLY A 246 12.69 17.02 -15.75
C GLY A 246 12.13 16.99 -14.32
N LEU A 247 10.93 17.54 -14.11
CA LEU A 247 10.27 17.54 -12.80
C LEU A 247 9.89 16.11 -12.36
N SER A 248 9.33 15.32 -13.27
CA SER A 248 8.95 13.92 -12.96
C SER A 248 10.17 13.07 -12.59
N SER A 249 11.28 13.25 -13.28
CA SER A 249 12.55 12.58 -12.96
C SER A 249 13.08 13.01 -11.58
N ALA A 250 13.02 14.31 -11.25
CA ALA A 250 13.41 14.79 -9.92
C ALA A 250 12.53 14.19 -8.81
N VAL A 251 11.21 14.13 -9.02
CA VAL A 251 10.29 13.46 -8.08
C VAL A 251 10.63 11.97 -7.93
N SER A 252 10.94 11.26 -9.02
CA SER A 252 11.35 9.85 -8.98
C SER A 252 12.64 9.63 -8.17
N ILE A 253 13.60 10.53 -8.29
CA ILE A 253 14.83 10.51 -7.48
C ILE A 253 14.51 10.77 -6.00
N ILE A 254 13.64 11.72 -5.68
CA ILE A 254 13.20 11.96 -4.29
C ILE A 254 12.53 10.71 -3.72
N ILE A 255 11.63 10.06 -4.48
CA ILE A 255 10.98 8.80 -4.07
C ILE A 255 12.03 7.72 -3.78
N PHE A 256 13.02 7.57 -4.66
CA PHE A 256 14.10 6.62 -4.47
C PHE A 256 14.86 6.87 -3.15
N PHE A 257 15.24 8.11 -2.86
CA PHE A 257 15.92 8.44 -1.61
C PHE A 257 15.04 8.22 -0.38
N LEU A 258 13.74 8.55 -0.44
CA LEU A 258 12.81 8.29 0.66
C LEU A 258 12.73 6.79 0.98
N ILE A 259 12.60 5.94 -0.04
CA ILE A 259 12.55 4.48 0.12
C ILE A 259 13.89 3.96 0.64
N MET A 260 15.02 4.46 0.13
CA MET A 260 16.35 4.06 0.56
C MET A 260 16.58 4.38 2.05
N VAL A 261 16.25 5.61 2.46
CA VAL A 261 16.36 6.02 3.87
C VAL A 261 15.49 5.15 4.77
N PHE A 262 14.22 4.92 4.38
CA PHE A 262 13.33 4.02 5.11
C PHE A 262 13.90 2.60 5.21
N SER A 263 14.47 2.06 4.12
CA SER A 263 15.10 0.74 4.09
C SER A 263 16.31 0.64 5.05
N LEU A 264 17.13 1.68 5.12
CA LEU A 264 18.28 1.71 6.03
C LEU A 264 17.85 1.70 7.50
N PHE A 265 16.78 2.43 7.84
CA PHE A 265 16.25 2.45 9.22
C PHE A 265 15.63 1.09 9.60
N THR A 266 14.84 0.50 8.71
CA THR A 266 14.19 -0.80 9.00
C THR A 266 15.19 -1.95 9.10
N ASN A 267 16.23 -1.97 8.27
CA ASN A 267 17.28 -2.99 8.34
C ASN A 267 18.13 -2.92 9.62
N ARG A 268 18.33 -1.74 10.19
CA ARG A 268 19.02 -1.60 11.47
C ARG A 268 18.21 -2.18 12.62
N GLY A 269 16.92 -1.88 12.69
CA GLY A 269 16.02 -2.41 13.72
C GLY A 269 15.93 -3.94 13.72
N VAL A 270 15.92 -4.58 12.55
CA VAL A 270 15.90 -6.04 12.42
C VAL A 270 17.23 -6.69 12.85
N LYS A 271 18.36 -6.02 12.65
CA LYS A 271 19.66 -6.55 13.06
C LYS A 271 19.88 -6.50 14.57
N GLU A 272 19.43 -5.46 15.23
CA GLU A 272 19.55 -5.32 16.68
C GLU A 272 18.72 -6.37 17.43
N GLU A 273 17.53 -6.73 16.92
CA GLU A 273 16.67 -7.77 17.53
C GLU A 273 17.18 -9.22 17.37
N ASN A 274 18.13 -9.49 16.48
CA ASN A 274 18.70 -10.84 16.31
C ASN A 274 19.95 -11.10 17.19
N TYR A 275 20.37 -10.13 17.99
CA TYR A 275 21.55 -10.25 18.85
C TYR A 275 21.24 -10.19 20.37
N ASP A 276 19.97 -9.94 20.74
CA ASP A 276 19.44 -10.04 22.11
C ASP A 276 18.59 -11.30 22.30
#